data_1e9cd2b61a9e27c72f0f27c6fba2b447
#
_entry.id   1e9cd2b61a9e27c72f0f27c6fba2b447
#
_cell.length_a   1.000
_cell.length_b   1.000
_cell.length_c   1.000
_cell.angle_alpha   90.00
_cell.angle_beta   90.00
_cell.angle_gamma   90.00
#
_symmetry.space_group_name_H-M   'P 1'
#
loop_
_entity.id
_entity.type
_entity.pdbx_description
1 polymer ?
#
loop_
_entity_poly.entity_id
_entity_poly.type
_entity_poly.pdbx_seq_one_letter_code
_entity_poly.pdbx_strand_id
1 'polypeptide(L)'
;MTRFLGTAALAALATLAACHGEKAQAPTRENFTAALEDYLGKRGHLCVGKFDWPIAVTEADRLARTLDAQQMPFLEASGVVSSRAASVTRQAADGTRAAMPAREYALSAEGRQYYLHVPVVVATPARRVTHPADLCVATLVLDRLFGWEKPQSVGGRSVTSLLFSYRVVDAAPWMQTADARRAFPMAIRAIDNAGVLQLRLGVHLTPDGWVADELTD
;
A
#
# COMPACT_ATOMS: atom_id res chain seq x y z
N MET A 1 -59.41 -26.80 -41.84
CA MET A 1 -58.97 -27.65 -40.71
C MET A 1 -57.60 -27.22 -40.30
N THR A 2 -57.55 -26.37 -39.34
CA THR A 2 -56.33 -25.64 -38.84
C THR A 2 -56.02 -26.18 -37.48
N ARG A 3 -54.82 -26.70 -37.25
CA ARG A 3 -54.34 -27.12 -35.93
C ARG A 3 -53.26 -26.15 -35.44
N PHE A 4 -53.54 -25.46 -34.36
CA PHE A 4 -52.62 -24.73 -33.49
C PHE A 4 -51.81 -25.73 -32.64
N LEU A 5 -50.51 -25.55 -32.56
CA LEU A 5 -49.61 -26.09 -31.53
C LEU A 5 -48.71 -24.92 -31.14
N GLY A 6 -48.77 -24.37 -30.06
CA GLY A 6 -48.52 -24.60 -28.70
C GLY A 6 -47.08 -24.24 -28.38
N THR A 7 -46.80 -22.93 -28.09
CA THR A 7 -45.55 -22.41 -27.51
C THR A 7 -45.53 -22.65 -26.01
N ALA A 8 -44.56 -23.42 -25.52
CA ALA A 8 -44.23 -23.46 -24.09
C ALA A 8 -42.81 -23.93 -23.94
N ALA A 9 -41.86 -23.00 -23.80
CA ALA A 9 -40.53 -23.24 -23.14
C ALA A 9 -39.74 -21.93 -23.06
N LEU A 10 -39.90 -21.21 -21.96
CA LEU A 10 -38.90 -20.20 -21.50
C LEU A 10 -39.22 -19.81 -20.05
N ALA A 11 -38.76 -20.58 -19.08
CA ALA A 11 -38.70 -20.18 -17.67
C ALA A 11 -37.83 -21.14 -16.85
N ALA A 12 -36.53 -21.14 -17.04
CA ALA A 12 -35.59 -21.85 -16.13
C ALA A 12 -34.16 -21.36 -16.28
N LEU A 13 -33.87 -20.07 -16.02
CA LEU A 13 -32.46 -19.56 -16.00
C LEU A 13 -32.22 -18.44 -14.98
N ALA A 14 -33.06 -18.26 -13.99
CA ALA A 14 -32.93 -17.13 -13.06
C ALA A 14 -32.53 -17.51 -11.60
N THR A 15 -32.19 -18.75 -11.28
CA THR A 15 -32.03 -19.20 -9.88
C THR A 15 -30.58 -19.48 -9.44
N LEU A 16 -29.58 -19.35 -10.29
CA LEU A 16 -28.19 -19.66 -9.93
C LEU A 16 -27.39 -18.47 -9.38
N ALA A 17 -27.84 -17.23 -9.58
CA ALA A 17 -27.11 -16.04 -9.11
C ALA A 17 -27.31 -15.74 -7.62
N ALA A 18 -28.45 -16.11 -7.02
CA ALA A 18 -28.77 -15.80 -5.62
C ALA A 18 -27.94 -16.61 -4.61
N CYS A 19 -27.54 -17.83 -4.93
CA CYS A 19 -26.79 -18.69 -4.00
C CYS A 19 -25.32 -18.32 -3.81
N HIS A 20 -24.72 -17.52 -4.70
CA HIS A 20 -23.34 -17.07 -4.55
C HIS A 20 -23.23 -15.88 -3.59
N GLY A 21 -24.17 -14.96 -3.62
CA GLY A 21 -24.18 -13.77 -2.75
C GLY A 21 -24.30 -14.12 -1.26
N GLU A 22 -25.19 -15.02 -0.87
CA GLU A 22 -25.35 -15.41 0.54
C GLU A 22 -24.13 -16.10 1.12
N LYS A 23 -23.42 -16.92 0.33
CA LYS A 23 -22.18 -17.59 0.77
C LYS A 23 -21.04 -16.58 1.01
N ALA A 24 -20.88 -15.58 0.16
CA ALA A 24 -19.85 -14.55 0.30
C ALA A 24 -20.13 -13.62 1.48
N GLN A 25 -21.37 -13.46 1.89
CA GLN A 25 -21.78 -12.60 3.00
C GLN A 25 -21.68 -13.27 4.37
N ALA A 26 -21.57 -14.59 4.44
CA ALA A 26 -21.45 -15.29 5.70
C ALA A 26 -20.17 -14.92 6.47
N PRO A 27 -20.22 -14.72 7.80
CA PRO A 27 -19.05 -14.39 8.60
C PRO A 27 -18.19 -15.63 8.87
N THR A 28 -17.53 -16.13 7.85
CA THR A 28 -16.71 -17.35 7.87
C THR A 28 -15.23 -17.02 7.77
N ARG A 29 -14.39 -17.94 8.20
CA ARG A 29 -12.92 -17.84 8.06
C ARG A 29 -12.51 -17.64 6.60
N GLU A 30 -13.14 -18.34 5.69
CA GLU A 30 -12.86 -18.27 4.26
C GLU A 30 -13.11 -16.85 3.71
N ASN A 31 -14.29 -16.27 3.98
CA ASN A 31 -14.65 -14.94 3.52
C ASN A 31 -13.80 -13.84 4.14
N PHE A 32 -13.46 -13.95 5.43
CA PHE A 32 -12.57 -13.01 6.08
C PHE A 32 -11.11 -13.15 5.63
N THR A 33 -10.65 -14.36 5.31
CA THR A 33 -9.35 -14.57 4.67
C THR A 33 -9.29 -13.88 3.32
N ALA A 34 -10.31 -14.06 2.47
CA ALA A 34 -10.39 -13.40 1.17
C ALA A 34 -10.39 -11.86 1.30
N ALA A 35 -11.12 -11.30 2.29
CA ALA A 35 -11.11 -9.86 2.56
C ALA A 35 -9.72 -9.34 2.98
N LEU A 36 -8.98 -10.10 3.79
CA LEU A 36 -7.62 -9.76 4.20
C LEU A 36 -6.63 -9.85 3.02
N GLU A 37 -6.75 -10.88 2.19
CA GLU A 37 -5.92 -11.06 1.00
C GLU A 37 -6.16 -9.94 -0.02
N ASP A 38 -7.42 -9.54 -0.24
CA ASP A 38 -7.77 -8.39 -1.09
C ASP A 38 -7.19 -7.08 -0.53
N TYR A 39 -7.33 -6.86 0.79
CA TYR A 39 -6.75 -5.70 1.46
C TYR A 39 -5.23 -5.64 1.31
N LEU A 40 -4.54 -6.72 1.65
CA LEU A 40 -3.08 -6.79 1.56
C LEU A 40 -2.60 -6.77 0.10
N GLY A 41 -3.35 -7.32 -0.84
CA GLY A 41 -3.06 -7.19 -2.26
C GLY A 41 -3.05 -5.74 -2.76
N LYS A 42 -3.89 -4.87 -2.16
CA LYS A 42 -4.00 -3.45 -2.52
C LYS A 42 -3.14 -2.52 -1.66
N ARG A 43 -2.90 -2.87 -0.39
CA ARG A 43 -2.25 -2.02 0.61
C ARG A 43 -0.99 -2.62 1.23
N GLY A 44 -0.63 -3.85 0.88
CA GLY A 44 0.50 -4.58 1.47
C GLY A 44 1.88 -4.16 0.98
N HIS A 45 2.01 -3.23 0.03
CA HIS A 45 3.31 -2.75 -0.40
C HIS A 45 3.98 -1.91 0.71
N LEU A 46 5.14 -2.37 1.17
CA LEU A 46 5.95 -1.66 2.15
C LEU A 46 6.85 -0.65 1.43
N CYS A 47 6.40 0.58 1.36
CA CYS A 47 7.08 1.64 0.63
C CYS A 47 7.74 2.67 1.57
N VAL A 48 8.73 3.42 1.10
CA VAL A 48 9.59 4.27 1.93
C VAL A 48 9.42 5.77 1.67
N GLY A 49 8.37 6.17 0.96
CA GLY A 49 8.02 7.57 0.76
C GLY A 49 8.97 8.31 -0.19
N LYS A 50 9.43 7.64 -1.25
CA LYS A 50 10.27 8.24 -2.29
C LYS A 50 9.49 8.29 -3.60
N PHE A 51 8.67 9.34 -3.70
CA PHE A 51 7.63 9.44 -4.73
C PHE A 51 8.13 10.04 -6.05
N ASP A 52 8.78 11.19 -5.97
CA ASP A 52 9.08 12.02 -7.15
C ASP A 52 10.58 12.03 -7.41
N TRP A 53 10.99 11.55 -8.57
CA TRP A 53 12.37 11.52 -9.00
C TRP A 53 12.63 12.50 -10.14
N PRO A 54 13.82 13.14 -10.22
CA PRO A 54 14.97 13.02 -9.31
C PRO A 54 14.80 13.77 -7.99
N ILE A 55 15.48 13.29 -6.93
CA ILE A 55 15.51 13.92 -5.60
C ILE A 55 16.79 14.73 -5.44
N ALA A 56 16.65 16.01 -5.10
CA ALA A 56 17.79 16.89 -4.90
C ALA A 56 18.01 17.16 -3.41
N VAL A 57 19.27 16.98 -2.96
CA VAL A 57 19.73 17.23 -1.60
C VAL A 57 20.75 18.36 -1.62
N THR A 58 20.43 19.46 -0.95
CA THR A 58 21.30 20.63 -0.78
C THR A 58 22.13 20.51 0.49
N GLU A 59 23.11 21.44 0.68
CA GLU A 59 23.84 21.55 1.94
C GLU A 59 22.92 21.88 3.11
N ALA A 60 21.92 22.74 2.89
CA ALA A 60 20.94 23.06 3.91
C ALA A 60 20.12 21.83 4.35
N ASP A 61 19.77 20.93 3.42
CA ASP A 61 19.09 19.67 3.73
C ASP A 61 19.97 18.74 4.57
N ARG A 62 21.30 18.73 4.31
CA ARG A 62 22.28 17.96 5.10
C ARG A 62 22.42 18.48 6.52
N LEU A 63 22.55 19.81 6.66
CA LEU A 63 22.62 20.47 7.97
C LEU A 63 21.34 20.28 8.78
N ALA A 64 20.18 20.35 8.13
CA ALA A 64 18.86 20.09 8.73
C ALA A 64 18.59 18.60 8.98
N ARG A 65 19.46 17.70 8.49
CA ARG A 65 19.30 16.25 8.59
C ARG A 65 17.92 15.77 8.09
N THR A 66 17.49 16.28 6.94
CA THR A 66 16.24 15.82 6.33
C THR A 66 16.29 14.32 6.05
N LEU A 67 15.14 13.68 5.93
CA LEU A 67 15.06 12.23 5.61
C LEU A 67 15.80 11.91 4.31
N ASP A 68 15.64 12.75 3.27
CA ASP A 68 16.36 12.53 2.01
C ASP A 68 17.88 12.64 2.20
N ALA A 69 18.36 13.64 2.96
CA ALA A 69 19.78 13.80 3.24
C ALA A 69 20.39 12.61 3.98
N GLN A 70 19.60 11.90 4.80
CA GLN A 70 20.03 10.72 5.54
C GLN A 70 19.94 9.44 4.70
N GLN A 71 18.91 9.33 3.85
CA GLN A 71 18.57 8.10 3.15
C GLN A 71 19.24 7.96 1.77
N MET A 72 19.40 9.08 1.04
CA MET A 72 19.95 9.04 -0.32
C MET A 72 21.38 8.47 -0.39
N PRO A 73 22.33 8.81 0.52
CA PRO A 73 23.67 8.21 0.51
C PRO A 73 23.65 6.68 0.70
N PHE A 74 22.74 6.18 1.53
CA PHE A 74 22.55 4.74 1.71
C PHE A 74 22.01 4.07 0.45
N LEU A 75 20.99 4.66 -0.19
CA LEU A 75 20.42 4.13 -1.43
C LEU A 75 21.44 4.14 -2.57
N GLU A 76 22.33 5.14 -2.60
CA GLU A 76 23.44 5.21 -3.57
C GLU A 76 24.48 4.10 -3.32
N ALA A 77 24.90 3.93 -2.07
CA ALA A 77 25.81 2.86 -1.68
C ALA A 77 25.26 1.46 -1.94
N SER A 78 23.94 1.33 -1.89
CA SER A 78 23.20 0.08 -2.20
C SER A 78 22.93 -0.11 -3.70
N GLY A 79 23.36 0.81 -4.57
CA GLY A 79 23.16 0.73 -6.01
C GLY A 79 21.74 1.06 -6.49
N VAL A 80 20.83 1.42 -5.58
CA VAL A 80 19.41 1.72 -5.89
C VAL A 80 19.26 3.06 -6.62
N VAL A 81 20.13 4.01 -6.30
CA VAL A 81 20.19 5.31 -6.98
C VAL A 81 21.60 5.64 -7.44
N SER A 82 21.70 6.53 -8.40
CA SER A 82 22.94 7.20 -8.79
C SER A 82 22.80 8.69 -8.59
N SER A 83 23.89 9.42 -8.36
CA SER A 83 23.84 10.86 -8.17
C SER A 83 24.81 11.62 -9.05
N ARG A 84 24.50 12.92 -9.22
CA ARG A 84 25.34 13.88 -9.91
C ARG A 84 25.29 15.24 -9.21
N ALA A 85 26.29 16.07 -9.45
CA ALA A 85 26.23 17.49 -9.08
C ALA A 85 25.15 18.19 -9.91
N ALA A 86 24.35 19.02 -9.25
CA ALA A 86 23.26 19.78 -9.87
C ALA A 86 23.10 21.13 -9.19
N SER A 87 22.21 21.95 -9.74
CA SER A 87 21.76 23.19 -9.13
C SER A 87 20.24 23.19 -9.09
N VAL A 88 19.66 23.52 -7.95
CA VAL A 88 18.20 23.63 -7.77
C VAL A 88 17.82 25.04 -7.37
N THR A 89 16.71 25.54 -7.91
CA THR A 89 16.17 26.84 -7.52
C THR A 89 15.22 26.64 -6.35
N ARG A 90 15.53 27.27 -5.22
CA ARG A 90 14.62 27.28 -4.05
C ARG A 90 14.23 28.71 -3.68
N GLN A 91 13.05 28.86 -3.12
CA GLN A 91 12.57 30.11 -2.57
C GLN A 91 13.10 30.25 -1.13
N ALA A 92 13.80 31.33 -0.86
CA ALA A 92 14.24 31.71 0.47
C ALA A 92 13.07 32.26 1.32
N ALA A 93 13.29 32.39 2.63
CA ALA A 93 12.26 32.90 3.55
C ALA A 93 11.78 34.33 3.23
N ASP A 94 12.60 35.14 2.59
CA ASP A 94 12.28 36.49 2.11
C ASP A 94 11.53 36.53 0.77
N GLY A 95 11.21 35.35 0.20
CA GLY A 95 10.52 35.23 -1.09
C GLY A 95 11.43 35.25 -2.31
N THR A 96 12.74 35.52 -2.16
CA THR A 96 13.69 35.49 -3.27
C THR A 96 13.91 34.05 -3.77
N ARG A 97 14.21 33.90 -5.06
CA ARG A 97 14.57 32.62 -5.66
C ARG A 97 16.07 32.60 -5.93
N ALA A 98 16.77 31.64 -5.36
CA ALA A 98 18.19 31.47 -5.55
C ALA A 98 18.52 30.08 -6.07
N ALA A 99 19.46 30.01 -7.00
CA ALA A 99 20.08 28.76 -7.42
C ALA A 99 21.06 28.27 -6.34
N MET A 100 20.91 27.04 -5.88
CA MET A 100 21.74 26.46 -4.84
C MET A 100 22.39 25.17 -5.34
N PRO A 101 23.68 24.93 -5.04
CA PRO A 101 24.31 23.65 -5.32
C PRO A 101 23.57 22.51 -4.62
N ALA A 102 23.37 21.43 -5.34
CA ALA A 102 22.71 20.22 -4.83
C ALA A 102 23.39 18.97 -5.37
N ARG A 103 23.16 17.86 -4.71
CA ARG A 103 23.37 16.52 -5.24
C ARG A 103 22.01 15.97 -5.67
N GLU A 104 21.88 15.70 -6.95
CA GLU A 104 20.65 15.17 -7.53
C GLU A 104 20.77 13.66 -7.67
N TYR A 105 19.80 12.94 -7.12
CA TYR A 105 19.71 11.49 -7.11
C TYR A 105 18.60 11.02 -8.04
N ALA A 106 18.92 10.05 -8.88
CA ALA A 106 17.97 9.41 -9.80
C ALA A 106 17.98 7.89 -9.61
N LEU A 107 16.87 7.24 -9.87
CA LEU A 107 16.81 5.77 -9.82
C LEU A 107 17.78 5.15 -10.83
N SER A 108 18.58 4.20 -10.37
CA SER A 108 19.40 3.34 -11.20
C SER A 108 18.52 2.33 -11.99
N ALA A 109 19.14 1.50 -12.82
CA ALA A 109 18.44 0.38 -13.45
C ALA A 109 17.89 -0.59 -12.39
N GLU A 110 18.68 -0.87 -11.34
CA GLU A 110 18.29 -1.69 -10.19
C GLU A 110 17.17 -1.03 -9.39
N GLY A 111 17.30 0.26 -9.08
CA GLY A 111 16.29 0.99 -8.30
C GLY A 111 14.91 1.05 -8.95
N ARG A 112 14.85 1.07 -10.28
CA ARG A 112 13.57 1.06 -11.00
C ARG A 112 12.75 -0.20 -10.78
N GLN A 113 13.34 -1.33 -10.40
CA GLN A 113 12.62 -2.57 -10.08
C GLN A 113 11.79 -2.43 -8.80
N TYR A 114 12.20 -1.55 -7.88
CA TYR A 114 11.52 -1.27 -6.62
C TYR A 114 10.54 -0.10 -6.69
N TYR A 115 10.54 0.67 -7.79
CA TYR A 115 9.67 1.82 -7.97
C TYR A 115 8.33 1.38 -8.58
N LEU A 116 7.37 1.10 -7.68
CA LEU A 116 6.08 0.56 -8.07
C LEU A 116 5.07 1.66 -8.34
N HIS A 117 4.28 1.49 -9.41
CA HIS A 117 3.17 2.38 -9.76
C HIS A 117 1.94 2.10 -8.88
N VAL A 118 2.13 2.29 -7.58
CA VAL A 118 1.09 2.19 -6.56
C VAL A 118 0.77 3.62 -6.11
N PRO A 119 -0.42 4.16 -6.42
CA PRO A 119 -0.77 5.51 -6.03
C PRO A 119 -0.77 5.67 -4.51
N VAL A 120 -0.07 6.68 -4.02
CA VAL A 120 0.00 7.01 -2.59
C VAL A 120 -0.57 8.40 -2.37
N VAL A 121 -1.53 8.51 -1.45
CA VAL A 121 -2.11 9.79 -1.04
C VAL A 121 -1.42 10.28 0.22
N VAL A 122 -0.70 11.39 0.10
CA VAL A 122 -0.11 12.09 1.25
C VAL A 122 -1.03 13.24 1.64
N ALA A 123 -1.67 13.14 2.80
CA ALA A 123 -2.53 14.17 3.34
C ALA A 123 -1.80 14.96 4.43
N THR A 124 -1.79 16.28 4.30
CA THR A 124 -1.36 17.22 5.33
C THR A 124 -2.53 18.14 5.70
N PRO A 125 -2.48 18.86 6.82
CA PRO A 125 -3.54 19.83 7.15
C PRO A 125 -3.80 20.86 6.05
N ALA A 126 -2.77 21.17 5.23
CA ALA A 126 -2.86 22.19 4.19
C ALA A 126 -3.28 21.62 2.81
N ARG A 127 -2.98 20.37 2.53
CA ARG A 127 -3.26 19.78 1.20
C ARG A 127 -3.25 18.25 1.20
N ARG A 128 -3.93 17.68 0.21
CA ARG A 128 -3.84 16.26 -0.17
C ARG A 128 -3.13 16.18 -1.52
N VAL A 129 -2.10 15.34 -1.62
CA VAL A 129 -1.33 15.13 -2.87
C VAL A 129 -1.33 13.64 -3.17
N THR A 130 -1.65 13.28 -4.39
CA THR A 130 -1.53 11.89 -4.86
C THR A 130 -0.25 11.76 -5.67
N HIS A 131 0.63 10.89 -5.22
CA HIS A 131 1.83 10.49 -5.94
C HIS A 131 1.53 9.20 -6.71
N PRO A 132 1.92 9.08 -8.00
CA PRO A 132 1.54 7.95 -8.84
C PRO A 132 2.33 6.68 -8.54
N ALA A 133 3.46 6.80 -7.85
CA ALA A 133 4.37 5.69 -7.56
C ALA A 133 5.21 5.97 -6.31
N ASP A 134 5.79 4.91 -5.72
CA ASP A 134 6.70 5.00 -4.57
C ASP A 134 7.80 3.93 -4.69
N LEU A 135 8.91 4.13 -3.99
CA LEU A 135 9.96 3.15 -3.81
C LEU A 135 9.51 2.15 -2.73
N CYS A 136 9.20 0.92 -3.13
CA CYS A 136 8.69 -0.12 -2.26
C CYS A 136 9.72 -1.22 -2.05
N VAL A 137 9.96 -1.59 -0.80
CA VAL A 137 11.10 -2.41 -0.38
C VAL A 137 10.72 -3.84 -0.04
N ALA A 138 9.43 -4.12 0.08
CA ALA A 138 8.88 -5.45 0.36
C ALA A 138 7.38 -5.47 0.10
N THR A 139 6.78 -6.66 0.18
CA THR A 139 5.32 -6.84 0.16
C THR A 139 4.90 -7.61 1.41
N LEU A 140 3.84 -7.12 2.06
CA LEU A 140 3.19 -7.79 3.18
C LEU A 140 2.06 -8.64 2.62
N VAL A 141 2.03 -9.91 2.99
CA VAL A 141 0.95 -10.83 2.62
C VAL A 141 0.40 -11.50 3.88
N LEU A 142 -0.81 -12.01 3.84
CA LEU A 142 -1.41 -12.67 4.98
C LEU A 142 -0.55 -13.86 5.44
N ASP A 143 -0.25 -13.92 6.72
CA ASP A 143 0.34 -15.08 7.38
C ASP A 143 -0.75 -15.92 8.04
N ARG A 144 -1.53 -15.29 8.95
CA ARG A 144 -2.57 -16.00 9.69
C ARG A 144 -3.71 -15.08 10.09
N LEU A 145 -4.95 -15.56 9.92
CA LEU A 145 -6.14 -15.01 10.57
C LEU A 145 -6.33 -15.73 11.91
N PHE A 146 -6.18 -15.03 13.03
CA PHE A 146 -6.37 -15.59 14.39
C PHE A 146 -7.85 -15.73 14.72
N GLY A 147 -8.66 -14.70 14.40
CA GLY A 147 -10.09 -14.66 14.67
C GLY A 147 -10.71 -13.32 14.30
N TRP A 148 -11.94 -13.15 14.70
CA TRP A 148 -12.72 -11.93 14.49
C TRP A 148 -13.72 -11.71 15.62
N GLU A 149 -14.17 -10.50 15.80
CA GLU A 149 -15.23 -10.15 16.73
C GLU A 149 -16.60 -10.55 16.14
N LYS A 150 -17.60 -10.77 17.00
CA LYS A 150 -18.97 -11.05 16.52
C LYS A 150 -19.44 -9.86 15.70
N PRO A 151 -19.90 -10.06 14.44
CA PRO A 151 -20.42 -8.97 13.63
C PRO A 151 -21.56 -8.21 14.32
N GLN A 152 -21.54 -6.89 14.18
CA GLN A 152 -22.52 -5.97 14.76
C GLN A 152 -23.11 -5.09 13.68
N SER A 153 -24.34 -4.63 13.88
CA SER A 153 -24.98 -3.67 12.98
C SER A 153 -24.67 -2.24 13.46
N VAL A 154 -23.97 -1.46 12.64
CA VAL A 154 -23.65 -0.06 12.89
C VAL A 154 -24.08 0.77 11.69
N GLY A 155 -24.98 1.72 11.89
CA GLY A 155 -25.49 2.56 10.81
C GLY A 155 -26.17 1.79 9.67
N GLY A 156 -26.78 0.65 9.97
CA GLY A 156 -27.41 -0.22 8.97
C GLY A 156 -26.47 -1.13 8.19
N ARG A 157 -25.14 -1.07 8.47
CA ARG A 157 -24.14 -1.98 7.90
C ARG A 157 -23.66 -3.00 8.94
N SER A 158 -23.42 -4.24 8.51
CA SER A 158 -22.77 -5.24 9.34
C SER A 158 -21.26 -5.00 9.33
N VAL A 159 -20.65 -4.83 10.50
CA VAL A 159 -19.22 -4.54 10.67
C VAL A 159 -18.59 -5.51 11.65
N THR A 160 -17.30 -5.79 11.50
CA THR A 160 -16.51 -6.55 12.47
C THR A 160 -15.03 -6.17 12.40
N SER A 161 -14.25 -6.67 13.36
CA SER A 161 -12.80 -6.47 13.42
C SER A 161 -12.10 -7.83 13.30
N LEU A 162 -11.16 -7.92 12.39
CA LEU A 162 -10.32 -9.10 12.14
C LEU A 162 -8.99 -8.96 12.87
N LEU A 163 -8.51 -10.05 13.48
CA LEU A 163 -7.20 -10.13 14.12
C LEU A 163 -6.30 -11.05 13.31
N PHE A 164 -5.20 -10.53 12.76
CA PHE A 164 -4.34 -11.27 11.85
C PHE A 164 -2.85 -10.93 12.03
N SER A 165 -1.97 -11.77 11.49
CA SER A 165 -0.56 -11.47 11.25
C SER A 165 -0.24 -11.49 9.76
N TYR A 166 0.87 -10.84 9.40
CA TYR A 166 1.40 -10.84 8.04
C TYR A 166 2.79 -11.46 8.01
N ARG A 167 3.20 -11.94 6.86
CA ARG A 167 4.59 -12.27 6.53
C ARG A 167 5.08 -11.35 5.43
N VAL A 168 6.40 -11.21 5.35
CA VAL A 168 7.06 -10.39 4.32
C VAL A 168 7.48 -11.30 3.17
N VAL A 169 7.24 -10.84 1.95
CA VAL A 169 7.75 -11.44 0.72
C VAL A 169 8.46 -10.38 -0.11
N ASP A 170 9.32 -10.80 -1.02
CA ASP A 170 10.02 -9.93 -1.98
C ASP A 170 10.78 -8.77 -1.31
N ALA A 171 11.32 -9.00 -0.10
CA ALA A 171 12.11 -8.00 0.58
C ALA A 171 13.39 -7.72 -0.22
N ALA A 172 13.65 -6.43 -0.48
CA ALA A 172 14.85 -5.99 -1.17
C ALA A 172 16.10 -6.42 -0.38
N PRO A 173 17.10 -7.08 -1.03
CA PRO A 173 18.27 -7.62 -0.32
C PRO A 173 19.05 -6.56 0.47
N TRP A 174 19.12 -5.33 -0.02
CA TRP A 174 19.79 -4.23 0.64
C TRP A 174 19.10 -3.77 1.94
N MET A 175 17.86 -4.14 2.18
CA MET A 175 17.14 -3.88 3.44
C MET A 175 17.64 -4.75 4.61
N GLN A 176 18.41 -5.80 4.35
CA GLN A 176 18.91 -6.70 5.41
C GLN A 176 20.19 -6.19 6.10
N THR A 177 20.69 -5.00 5.74
CA THR A 177 21.93 -4.44 6.25
C THR A 177 21.72 -3.63 7.53
N ALA A 178 22.80 -3.46 8.34
CA ALA A 178 22.78 -2.58 9.51
C ALA A 178 22.53 -1.11 9.12
N ASP A 179 22.94 -0.70 7.93
CA ASP A 179 22.77 0.66 7.42
C ASP A 179 21.31 0.93 7.04
N ALA A 180 20.62 -0.08 6.50
CA ALA A 180 19.18 0.00 6.24
C ALA A 180 18.38 0.26 7.52
N ARG A 181 18.77 -0.37 8.65
CA ARG A 181 18.14 -0.14 9.97
C ARG A 181 18.22 1.32 10.41
N ARG A 182 19.32 2.00 10.07
CA ARG A 182 19.50 3.43 10.39
C ARG A 182 18.74 4.32 9.41
N ALA A 183 18.77 3.98 8.13
CA ALA A 183 18.15 4.78 7.08
C ALA A 183 16.62 4.64 7.06
N PHE A 184 16.09 3.44 7.31
CA PHE A 184 14.66 3.11 7.17
C PHE A 184 14.09 2.36 8.40
N PRO A 185 14.16 2.94 9.61
CA PRO A 185 13.80 2.23 10.84
C PRO A 185 12.34 1.76 10.86
N MET A 186 11.41 2.50 10.23
CA MET A 186 10.00 2.10 10.18
C MET A 186 9.76 0.90 9.27
N ALA A 187 10.39 0.86 8.11
CA ALA A 187 10.29 -0.29 7.20
C ALA A 187 10.93 -1.54 7.81
N ILE A 188 12.10 -1.38 8.44
CA ILE A 188 12.76 -2.48 9.16
C ILE A 188 11.89 -3.00 10.31
N ARG A 189 11.26 -2.12 11.07
CA ARG A 189 10.31 -2.53 12.13
C ARG A 189 9.16 -3.37 11.57
N ALA A 190 8.60 -2.98 10.43
CA ALA A 190 7.56 -3.78 9.78
C ALA A 190 8.08 -5.16 9.35
N ILE A 191 9.31 -5.23 8.80
CA ILE A 191 9.95 -6.50 8.43
C ILE A 191 10.21 -7.39 9.66
N ASP A 192 10.79 -6.82 10.71
CA ASP A 192 11.16 -7.56 11.93
C ASP A 192 9.92 -8.08 12.71
N ASN A 193 8.78 -7.42 12.58
CA ASN A 193 7.53 -7.81 13.24
C ASN A 193 6.69 -8.81 12.43
N ALA A 194 7.14 -9.23 11.25
CA ALA A 194 6.44 -10.21 10.43
C ALA A 194 6.26 -11.54 11.20
N GLY A 195 5.07 -12.09 11.16
CA GLY A 195 4.69 -13.33 11.87
C GLY A 195 4.50 -13.17 13.39
N VAL A 196 4.90 -12.03 13.97
CA VAL A 196 4.85 -11.80 15.43
C VAL A 196 3.76 -10.80 15.79
N LEU A 197 3.70 -9.67 15.08
CA LEU A 197 2.73 -8.61 15.36
C LEU A 197 1.33 -9.02 14.92
N GLN A 198 0.39 -8.91 15.84
CA GLN A 198 -1.03 -9.08 15.56
C GLN A 198 -1.64 -7.71 15.25
N LEU A 199 -2.24 -7.59 14.09
CA LEU A 199 -2.92 -6.40 13.61
C LEU A 199 -4.42 -6.58 13.67
N ARG A 200 -5.14 -5.45 13.82
CA ARG A 200 -6.60 -5.39 13.70
C ARG A 200 -6.98 -4.64 12.44
N LEU A 201 -7.96 -5.17 11.71
CA LEU A 201 -8.55 -4.55 10.53
C LEU A 201 -10.06 -4.52 10.67
N GLY A 202 -10.65 -3.33 10.56
CA GLY A 202 -12.10 -3.16 10.42
C GLY A 202 -12.55 -3.60 9.04
N VAL A 203 -13.64 -4.37 8.99
CA VAL A 203 -14.30 -4.76 7.75
C VAL A 203 -15.80 -4.58 7.86
N HIS A 204 -16.44 -4.27 6.74
CA HIS A 204 -17.91 -4.20 6.65
C HIS A 204 -18.42 -5.09 5.53
N LEU A 205 -19.70 -5.47 5.67
CA LEU A 205 -20.38 -6.28 4.69
C LEU A 205 -20.96 -5.41 3.57
N THR A 206 -20.67 -5.81 2.34
CA THR A 206 -21.24 -5.30 1.10
C THR A 206 -22.10 -6.37 0.42
N PRO A 207 -22.85 -6.04 -0.63
CA PRO A 207 -23.56 -7.06 -1.43
C PRO A 207 -22.65 -8.17 -1.99
N ASP A 208 -21.38 -7.84 -2.26
CA ASP A 208 -20.38 -8.74 -2.85
C ASP A 208 -19.54 -9.49 -1.82
N GLY A 209 -19.72 -9.21 -0.51
CA GLY A 209 -18.98 -9.83 0.59
C GLY A 209 -18.31 -8.83 1.53
N TRP A 210 -17.37 -9.30 2.34
CA TRP A 210 -16.66 -8.50 3.33
C TRP A 210 -15.52 -7.71 2.70
N VAL A 211 -15.46 -6.41 3.00
CA VAL A 211 -14.46 -5.48 2.47
C VAL A 211 -13.81 -4.70 3.62
N ALA A 212 -12.51 -4.45 3.52
CA ALA A 212 -11.80 -3.63 4.50
C ALA A 212 -12.28 -2.17 4.45
N ASP A 213 -12.51 -1.56 5.62
CA ASP A 213 -12.98 -0.18 5.73
C ASP A 213 -12.05 0.81 5.02
N GLU A 214 -10.74 0.57 5.10
CA GLU A 214 -9.70 1.40 4.47
C GLU A 214 -9.68 1.35 2.92
N LEU A 215 -10.46 0.47 2.29
CA LEU A 215 -10.57 0.38 0.83
C LEU A 215 -11.77 1.16 0.26
N THR A 216 -12.61 1.72 1.12
CA THR A 216 -13.89 2.35 0.72
C THR A 216 -13.92 3.88 0.88
N ASP A 217 -12.77 4.52 1.11
CA ASP A 217 -12.63 5.99 1.22
C ASP A 217 -12.55 6.72 -0.13
#